data_9352e1237d1d60601fa2eb76288c6a2c
#
_entry.id   9352e1237d1d60601fa2eb76288c6a2c
#
_cell.length_a   1.000
_cell.length_b   1.000
_cell.length_c   1.000
_cell.angle_alpha   90.00
_cell.angle_beta   90.00
_cell.angle_gamma   90.00
#
_symmetry.space_group_name_H-M   'P 1'
#
loop_
_entity.id
_entity.type
_entity.pdbx_description
1 polymer ?
#
loop_
_entity_poly.entity_id
_entity_poly.type
_entity_poly.pdbx_seq_one_letter_code
_entity_poly.pdbx_strand_id
1 'polypeptide(L)'
;MKSYVFKVVVEDDEYEDGRPAFRVYCPALESIGASTWGDTREEAMKNIGEVLHMIVDELVEEGKEIPPDALIASAESPAVLVTI
;
A
#
# COMPACT_ATOMS: atom_id res chain seq x y z
N MET A 1 2.82 -16.93 -11.77
CA MET A 1 2.50 -15.50 -11.58
C MET A 1 1.26 -15.36 -10.72
N LYS A 2 1.34 -14.60 -9.67
CA LYS A 2 0.20 -14.34 -8.78
C LYS A 2 -0.03 -12.86 -8.67
N SER A 3 -1.30 -12.48 -8.58
CA SER A 3 -1.71 -11.10 -8.39
C SER A 3 -2.50 -10.94 -7.11
N TYR A 4 -2.23 -9.86 -6.40
CA TYR A 4 -2.92 -9.53 -5.15
C TYR A 4 -3.47 -8.12 -5.25
N VAL A 5 -4.69 -7.92 -4.76
CA VAL A 5 -5.32 -6.60 -4.73
C VAL A 5 -5.39 -6.16 -3.28
N PHE A 6 -4.62 -5.13 -2.93
CA PHE A 6 -4.52 -4.64 -1.56
C PHE A 6 -5.44 -3.45 -1.32
N LYS A 7 -6.14 -3.50 -0.19
CA LYS A 7 -6.92 -2.37 0.28
C LYS A 7 -5.98 -1.33 0.88
N VAL A 8 -6.07 -0.09 0.41
CA VAL A 8 -5.27 1.01 0.95
C VAL A 8 -6.19 2.16 1.36
N VAL A 9 -5.68 3.01 2.24
CA VAL A 9 -6.35 4.24 2.67
C VAL A 9 -5.46 5.40 2.24
N VAL A 10 -6.07 6.41 1.63
CA VAL A 10 -5.39 7.65 1.22
C VAL A 10 -5.96 8.79 2.04
N GLU A 11 -5.08 9.55 2.69
CA GLU A 11 -5.46 10.66 3.55
C GLU A 11 -4.74 11.93 3.13
N ASP A 12 -5.42 13.08 3.31
CA ASP A 12 -4.76 14.37 3.17
C ASP A 12 -3.78 14.54 4.34
N ASP A 13 -2.61 15.09 4.05
CA ASP A 13 -1.56 15.28 5.04
C ASP A 13 -0.74 16.52 4.67
N GLU A 14 0.27 16.83 5.45
CA GLU A 14 1.21 17.92 5.20
C GLU A 14 2.63 17.43 5.48
N TYR A 15 3.57 17.92 4.69
CA TYR A 15 4.99 17.80 5.01
C TYR A 15 5.33 18.76 6.15
N GLU A 16 6.51 18.59 6.77
CA GLU A 16 6.95 19.44 7.88
C GLU A 16 7.00 20.92 7.52
N ASP A 17 7.23 21.25 6.26
CA ASP A 17 7.28 22.63 5.77
C ASP A 17 5.91 23.20 5.41
N GLY A 18 4.83 22.47 5.68
CA GLY A 18 3.45 22.90 5.41
C GLY A 18 2.94 22.65 4.02
N ARG A 19 3.74 22.07 3.12
CA ARG A 19 3.27 21.73 1.78
C ARG A 19 2.25 20.60 1.85
N PRO A 20 1.21 20.63 1.00
CA PRO A 20 0.24 19.53 0.94
C PRO A 20 0.92 18.22 0.57
N ALA A 21 0.47 17.15 1.21
CA ALA A 21 0.93 15.80 0.95
C ALA A 21 -0.25 14.85 0.98
N PHE A 22 -0.06 13.64 0.47
CA PHE A 22 -1.03 12.56 0.58
C PHE A 22 -0.34 11.37 1.23
N ARG A 23 -0.90 10.92 2.34
CA ARG A 23 -0.44 9.71 3.02
C ARG A 23 -1.26 8.54 2.51
N VAL A 24 -0.61 7.43 2.27
CA VAL A 24 -1.28 6.20 1.85
C VAL A 24 -0.72 5.03 2.65
N TYR A 25 -1.59 4.11 3.05
CA TYR A 25 -1.16 2.95 3.81
C TYR A 25 -2.12 1.77 3.61
N CYS A 26 -1.61 0.58 3.84
CA CYS A 26 -2.41 -0.65 3.88
C CYS A 26 -2.60 -1.01 5.35
N PRO A 27 -3.82 -0.86 5.90
CA PRO A 27 -4.04 -1.02 7.35
C PRO A 27 -3.53 -2.33 7.92
N ALA A 28 -3.75 -3.44 7.24
CA ALA A 28 -3.36 -4.76 7.74
C ALA A 28 -1.85 -4.99 7.73
N LEU A 29 -1.10 -4.20 6.98
CA LEU A 29 0.35 -4.34 6.84
C LEU A 29 1.11 -3.11 7.31
N GLU A 30 0.42 -2.14 7.90
CA GLU A 30 1.04 -0.89 8.35
C GLU A 30 2.15 -1.14 9.38
N SER A 31 1.95 -2.10 10.28
CA SER A 31 2.91 -2.43 11.32
C SER A 31 4.24 -2.96 10.78
N ILE A 32 4.27 -3.44 9.54
CA ILE A 32 5.49 -3.92 8.90
C ILE A 32 5.96 -2.99 7.77
N GLY A 33 5.48 -1.75 7.77
CA GLY A 33 6.00 -0.72 6.91
C GLY A 33 5.18 -0.36 5.69
N ALA A 34 3.94 -0.82 5.58
CA ALA A 34 3.08 -0.51 4.43
C ALA A 34 2.45 0.89 4.56
N SER A 35 3.30 1.92 4.51
CA SER A 35 2.88 3.31 4.61
C SER A 35 3.87 4.18 3.86
N THR A 36 3.37 5.17 3.13
CA THR A 36 4.23 6.11 2.40
C THR A 36 3.44 7.39 2.09
N TRP A 37 4.08 8.31 1.38
CA TRP A 37 3.51 9.60 1.00
C TRP A 37 3.78 9.89 -0.46
N GLY A 38 3.08 10.90 -0.99
CA GLY A 38 3.33 11.47 -2.29
C GLY A 38 2.85 12.91 -2.33
N ASP A 39 3.33 13.69 -3.32
CA ASP A 39 2.90 15.06 -3.52
C ASP A 39 1.50 15.12 -4.15
N THR A 40 1.10 14.05 -4.82
CA THR A 40 -0.22 13.88 -5.42
C THR A 40 -0.78 12.53 -5.04
N ARG A 41 -2.09 12.33 -5.24
CA ARG A 41 -2.70 11.02 -5.01
C ARG A 41 -2.08 9.95 -5.90
N GLU A 42 -1.84 10.28 -7.18
CA GLU A 42 -1.23 9.34 -8.11
C GLU A 42 0.16 8.93 -7.68
N GLU A 43 0.97 9.90 -7.22
CA GLU A 43 2.31 9.60 -6.72
C GLU A 43 2.26 8.74 -5.46
N ALA A 44 1.36 9.07 -4.52
CA ALA A 44 1.17 8.26 -3.30
C ALA A 44 0.78 6.83 -3.65
N MET A 45 -0.14 6.64 -4.59
CA MET A 45 -0.58 5.32 -5.03
C MET A 45 0.55 4.54 -5.70
N LYS A 46 1.35 5.20 -6.52
CA LYS A 46 2.53 4.57 -7.13
C LYS A 46 3.52 4.13 -6.06
N ASN A 47 3.78 5.00 -5.10
CA ASN A 47 4.74 4.74 -4.03
C ASN A 47 4.31 3.57 -3.15
N ILE A 48 3.01 3.48 -2.79
CA ILE A 48 2.54 2.36 -1.98
C ILE A 48 2.58 1.05 -2.76
N GLY A 49 2.37 1.11 -4.07
CA GLY A 49 2.51 -0.07 -4.92
C GLY A 49 3.91 -0.65 -4.86
N GLU A 50 4.93 0.20 -4.90
CA GLU A 50 6.32 -0.22 -4.78
C GLU A 50 6.63 -0.82 -3.41
N VAL A 51 6.11 -0.18 -2.34
CA VAL A 51 6.28 -0.67 -0.97
C VAL A 51 5.61 -2.03 -0.80
N LEU A 52 4.37 -2.18 -1.29
CA LEU A 52 3.65 -3.44 -1.19
C LEU A 52 4.32 -4.56 -1.98
N HIS A 53 4.88 -4.22 -3.15
CA HIS A 53 5.61 -5.20 -3.94
C HIS A 53 6.80 -5.76 -3.15
N MET A 54 7.58 -4.91 -2.49
CA MET A 54 8.70 -5.33 -1.66
C MET A 54 8.24 -6.20 -0.48
N ILE A 55 7.14 -5.81 0.16
CA ILE A 55 6.59 -6.57 1.29
C ILE A 55 6.15 -7.96 0.84
N VAL A 56 5.46 -8.05 -0.29
CA VAL A 56 5.02 -9.34 -0.84
C VAL A 56 6.22 -10.22 -1.15
N ASP A 57 7.25 -9.67 -1.79
CA ASP A 57 8.45 -10.43 -2.08
C ASP A 57 9.10 -10.99 -0.81
N GLU A 58 9.20 -10.19 0.24
CA GLU A 58 9.76 -10.62 1.52
C GLU A 58 8.92 -11.74 2.15
N LEU A 59 7.59 -11.58 2.17
CA LEU A 59 6.71 -12.59 2.75
C LEU A 59 6.82 -13.92 2.00
N VAL A 60 6.85 -13.85 0.68
CA VAL A 60 6.98 -15.06 -0.15
C VAL A 60 8.34 -15.74 0.10
N GLU A 61 9.43 -14.98 0.15
CA GLU A 61 10.76 -15.54 0.44
C GLU A 61 10.83 -16.20 1.80
N GLU A 62 10.15 -15.65 2.80
CA GLU A 62 10.12 -16.19 4.15
C GLU A 62 9.12 -17.34 4.33
N GLY A 63 8.35 -17.65 3.28
CA GLY A 63 7.32 -18.69 3.35
C GLY A 63 6.11 -18.28 4.17
N LYS A 64 5.90 -16.98 4.37
CA LYS A 64 4.77 -16.46 5.14
C LYS A 64 3.59 -16.17 4.23
N GLU A 65 2.39 -16.29 4.79
CA GLU A 65 1.18 -15.96 4.07
C GLU A 65 0.93 -14.45 4.06
N ILE A 66 0.33 -13.97 2.97
CA ILE A 66 -0.17 -12.61 2.91
C ILE A 66 -1.48 -12.57 3.69
N PRO A 67 -1.61 -11.66 4.70
CA PRO A 67 -2.82 -11.62 5.51
C PRO A 67 -4.07 -11.41 4.64
N PRO A 68 -5.10 -12.25 4.77
CA PRO A 68 -6.31 -12.10 3.95
C PRO A 68 -7.03 -10.78 4.13
N ASP A 69 -6.96 -10.18 5.32
CA ASP A 69 -7.60 -8.88 5.58
C ASP A 69 -6.88 -7.69 4.95
N ALA A 70 -5.66 -7.90 4.41
CA ALA A 70 -4.99 -6.90 3.60
C ALA A 70 -5.58 -6.81 2.19
N LEU A 71 -6.26 -7.86 1.74
CA LEU A 71 -6.80 -7.96 0.40
C LEU A 71 -8.26 -7.51 0.36
N ILE A 72 -8.71 -7.08 -0.80
CA ILE A 72 -10.10 -6.68 -0.96
C ILE A 72 -10.81 -7.57 -1.97
N ALA A 73 -12.13 -7.71 -1.74
CA ALA A 73 -13.01 -8.40 -2.66
C ALA A 73 -13.93 -7.42 -3.41
N SER A 74 -13.85 -6.14 -3.12
CA SER A 74 -14.73 -5.12 -3.66
C SER A 74 -13.92 -3.95 -4.23
N ALA A 75 -14.38 -3.38 -5.34
CA ALA A 75 -13.74 -2.24 -5.99
C ALA A 75 -14.10 -0.88 -5.37
N GLU A 76 -14.86 -0.86 -4.27
CA GLU A 76 -15.33 0.39 -3.65
C GLU A 76 -14.25 1.16 -2.90
N SER A 77 -13.19 0.52 -2.48
CA SER A 77 -12.10 1.17 -1.76
C SER A 77 -10.92 1.43 -2.70
N PRO A 78 -10.09 2.44 -2.41
CA PRO A 78 -8.81 2.55 -3.10
C PRO A 78 -8.03 1.25 -2.98
N ALA A 79 -7.46 0.81 -4.08
CA ALA A 79 -6.80 -0.49 -4.14
C ALA A 79 -5.56 -0.43 -5.02
N VAL A 80 -4.60 -1.31 -4.70
CA VAL A 80 -3.36 -1.44 -5.47
C VAL A 80 -3.20 -2.90 -5.88
N LEU A 81 -2.92 -3.12 -7.16
CA LEU A 81 -2.63 -4.44 -7.70
C LEU A 81 -1.13 -4.67 -7.66
N VAL A 82 -0.73 -5.77 -7.04
CA VAL A 82 0.66 -6.23 -7.01
C VAL A 82 0.74 -7.59 -7.67
N THR A 83 1.58 -7.72 -8.69
CA THR A 83 1.78 -8.98 -9.41
C THR A 83 3.23 -9.44 -9.24
N ILE A 84 3.40 -10.69 -8.86
CA ILE A 84 4.72 -11.30 -8.68
C ILE A 84 4.81 -12.62 -9.42
#